data_606b4edf895d708c25d489f9c7db2590
#
_entry.id   606b4edf895d708c25d489f9c7db2590
#
_cell.length_a   1.000
_cell.length_b   1.000
_cell.length_c   1.000
_cell.angle_alpha   90.00
_cell.angle_beta   90.00
_cell.angle_gamma   90.00
#
_symmetry.space_group_name_H-M   'P 1'
#
loop_
_entity.id
_entity.type
_entity.pdbx_description
1 polymer ?
#
loop_
_entity_poly.entity_id
_entity_poly.type
_entity_poly.pdbx_seq_one_letter_code
_entity_poly.pdbx_strand_id
1 'polypeptide(L)'
;MPSVVDICNEAMDLLGAATITALTENSKEARLCNRRFETVRDGVLRSHPWNVAITRASLAKDSETPAFGFANQFTLPTDPYCLRVLSFWNSNIDSDVAPYDSEVMFKIEGRKVLSNEGTCKITYLARITDTETYDS
;
A
#
# COMPACT_ATOMS: atom_id res chain seq x y z
N MET A 1 -22.47 2.92 1.31
CA MET A 1 -21.11 2.42 1.07
C MET A 1 -20.68 2.81 -0.34
N PRO A 2 -19.61 3.58 -0.49
CA PRO A 2 -19.26 4.07 -1.82
C PRO A 2 -18.65 2.96 -2.68
N SER A 3 -19.22 2.76 -3.85
CA SER A 3 -18.61 1.95 -4.89
C SER A 3 -17.61 2.78 -5.70
N VAL A 4 -16.84 2.13 -6.58
CA VAL A 4 -15.95 2.86 -7.50
C VAL A 4 -16.74 3.87 -8.34
N VAL A 5 -17.93 3.48 -8.80
CA VAL A 5 -18.81 4.35 -9.58
C VAL A 5 -19.27 5.56 -8.77
N ASP A 6 -19.61 5.36 -7.49
CA ASP A 6 -20.01 6.46 -6.61
C ASP A 6 -18.87 7.45 -6.41
N ILE A 7 -17.66 6.97 -6.21
CA ILE A 7 -16.46 7.83 -6.06
C ILE A 7 -16.22 8.63 -7.33
N CYS A 8 -16.34 7.99 -8.49
CA CYS A 8 -16.19 8.67 -9.78
C CYS A 8 -17.28 9.73 -9.98
N ASN A 9 -18.53 9.42 -9.61
CA ASN A 9 -19.63 10.36 -9.74
C ASN A 9 -19.47 11.58 -8.82
N GLU A 10 -18.97 11.40 -7.61
CA GLU A 10 -18.64 12.54 -6.75
C GLU A 10 -17.62 13.47 -7.42
N ALA A 11 -16.61 12.90 -8.05
CA ALA A 11 -15.63 13.69 -8.79
C ALA A 11 -16.28 14.41 -9.98
N MET A 12 -17.18 13.74 -10.71
CA MET A 12 -17.92 14.34 -11.82
C MET A 12 -18.82 15.47 -11.36
N ASP A 13 -19.48 15.30 -10.22
CA ASP A 13 -20.32 16.35 -9.63
C ASP A 13 -19.51 17.60 -9.30
N LEU A 14 -18.30 17.43 -8.74
CA LEU A 14 -17.42 18.54 -8.43
C LEU A 14 -16.92 19.26 -9.69
N LEU A 15 -16.80 18.55 -10.80
CA LEU A 15 -16.34 19.11 -12.07
C LEU A 15 -17.48 19.65 -12.95
N GLY A 16 -18.73 19.38 -12.56
CA GLY A 16 -19.89 19.73 -13.39
C GLY A 16 -20.04 18.85 -14.63
N ALA A 17 -19.46 17.64 -14.61
CA ALA A 17 -19.53 16.69 -15.71
C ALA A 17 -20.69 15.72 -15.53
N ALA A 18 -20.99 14.93 -16.58
CA ALA A 18 -22.07 13.95 -16.53
C ALA A 18 -21.67 12.75 -15.65
N THR A 19 -22.64 12.24 -14.90
CA THR A 19 -22.45 11.03 -14.09
C THR A 19 -22.47 9.77 -14.95
N ILE A 20 -21.93 8.68 -14.41
CA ILE A 20 -21.86 7.38 -15.07
C ILE A 20 -22.65 6.35 -14.27
N THR A 21 -23.11 5.29 -14.95
CA THR A 21 -23.78 4.16 -14.31
C THR A 21 -22.86 2.94 -14.18
N ALA A 22 -21.84 2.84 -15.02
CA ALA A 22 -20.84 1.76 -14.98
C ALA A 22 -19.54 2.25 -15.60
N LEU A 23 -18.42 1.72 -15.16
CA LEU A 23 -17.11 2.02 -15.75
C LEU A 23 -16.99 1.54 -17.19
N THR A 24 -17.82 0.58 -17.58
CA THR A 24 -17.80 -0.02 -18.92
C THR A 24 -18.77 0.67 -19.89
N GLU A 25 -19.54 1.66 -19.44
CA GLU A 25 -20.46 2.35 -20.34
C GLU A 25 -19.70 3.12 -21.45
N ASN A 26 -20.37 3.34 -22.58
CA ASN A 26 -19.77 4.03 -23.71
C ASN A 26 -19.90 5.54 -23.55
N SER A 27 -19.13 6.11 -22.63
CA SER A 27 -19.06 7.55 -22.42
C SER A 27 -17.59 7.96 -22.19
N LYS A 28 -17.29 9.23 -22.46
CA LYS A 28 -15.96 9.80 -22.21
C LYS A 28 -15.62 9.73 -20.73
N GLU A 29 -16.56 10.08 -19.88
CA GLU A 29 -16.43 10.11 -18.44
C GLU A 29 -16.07 8.71 -17.89
N ALA A 30 -16.79 7.68 -18.33
CA ALA A 30 -16.54 6.29 -17.91
C ALA A 30 -15.16 5.81 -18.37
N ARG A 31 -14.75 6.12 -19.60
CA ARG A 31 -13.43 5.75 -20.12
C ARG A 31 -12.31 6.40 -19.33
N LEU A 32 -12.45 7.68 -18.98
CA LEU A 32 -11.46 8.38 -18.17
C LEU A 32 -11.35 7.81 -16.76
N CYS A 33 -12.47 7.58 -16.11
CA CYS A 33 -12.50 6.97 -14.78
C CYS A 33 -11.88 5.57 -14.79
N ASN A 34 -12.27 4.74 -15.73
CA ASN A 34 -11.76 3.38 -15.83
C ASN A 34 -10.24 3.34 -16.04
N ARG A 35 -9.71 4.26 -16.83
CA ARG A 35 -8.28 4.34 -17.13
C ARG A 35 -7.46 4.89 -15.96
N ARG A 36 -8.01 5.81 -15.18
CA ARG A 36 -7.25 6.57 -14.18
C ARG A 36 -7.46 6.11 -12.74
N PHE A 37 -8.54 5.42 -12.46
CA PHE A 37 -8.93 5.11 -11.08
C PHE A 37 -7.85 4.38 -10.29
N GLU A 38 -7.30 3.31 -10.83
CA GLU A 38 -6.33 2.49 -10.11
C GLU A 38 -5.05 3.26 -9.77
N THR A 39 -4.54 4.03 -10.71
CA THR A 39 -3.33 4.83 -10.51
C THR A 39 -3.55 5.91 -9.45
N VAL A 40 -4.69 6.59 -9.50
CA VAL A 40 -5.03 7.63 -8.52
C VAL A 40 -5.27 7.01 -7.15
N ARG A 41 -6.00 5.90 -7.08
CA ARG A 41 -6.23 5.16 -5.83
C ARG A 41 -4.90 4.81 -5.15
N ASP A 42 -3.98 4.19 -5.88
CA ASP A 42 -2.69 3.79 -5.34
C ASP A 42 -1.87 4.99 -4.86
N GLY A 43 -1.92 6.09 -5.60
CA GLY A 43 -1.25 7.33 -5.22
C GLY A 43 -1.81 7.94 -3.93
N VAL A 44 -3.13 7.98 -3.80
CA VAL A 44 -3.80 8.50 -2.60
C VAL A 44 -3.52 7.60 -1.39
N LEU A 45 -3.64 6.29 -1.55
CA LEU A 45 -3.37 5.34 -0.46
C LEU A 45 -1.91 5.41 0.00
N ARG A 46 -0.98 5.66 -0.92
CA ARG A 46 0.45 5.78 -0.60
C ARG A 46 0.79 7.10 0.11
N SER A 47 0.00 8.12 -0.09
CA SER A 47 0.33 9.50 0.33
C SER A 47 0.17 9.77 1.82
N HIS A 48 -0.59 8.93 2.55
CA HIS A 48 -0.91 9.13 3.95
C HIS A 48 -1.11 7.77 4.63
N PRO A 49 -0.73 7.61 5.92
CA PRO A 49 -0.99 6.36 6.64
C PRO A 49 -2.45 6.22 7.05
N TRP A 50 -3.32 5.95 6.07
CA TRP A 50 -4.76 5.76 6.28
C TRP A 50 -5.00 4.52 7.13
N ASN A 51 -5.83 4.65 8.16
CA ASN A 51 -6.12 3.54 9.07
C ASN A 51 -6.62 2.30 8.33
N VAL A 52 -7.43 2.48 7.30
CA VAL A 52 -7.97 1.37 6.50
C VAL A 52 -6.89 0.59 5.76
N ALA A 53 -5.78 1.24 5.41
CA ALA A 53 -4.71 0.65 4.59
C ALA A 53 -3.56 0.11 5.42
N ILE A 54 -3.47 0.45 6.70
CA ILE A 54 -2.37 -0.01 7.57
C ILE A 54 -2.53 -1.51 7.82
N THR A 55 -1.50 -2.27 7.46
CA THR A 55 -1.50 -3.74 7.55
C THR A 55 -0.17 -4.21 8.13
N ARG A 56 -0.19 -5.29 8.89
CA ARG A 56 1.00 -5.91 9.49
C ARG A 56 1.30 -7.22 8.80
N ALA A 57 2.57 -7.49 8.57
CA ALA A 57 3.01 -8.76 7.99
C ALA A 57 4.33 -9.21 8.59
N SER A 58 4.47 -10.53 8.73
CA SER A 58 5.74 -11.17 9.05
C SER A 58 6.28 -11.77 7.75
N LEU A 59 7.43 -11.32 7.30
CA LEU A 59 7.99 -11.72 6.02
C LEU A 59 8.98 -12.86 6.19
N ALA A 60 8.97 -13.78 5.23
CA ALA A 60 9.94 -14.88 5.19
C ALA A 60 11.26 -14.37 4.57
N LYS A 61 12.37 -14.85 5.14
CA LYS A 61 13.70 -14.56 4.59
C LYS A 61 13.86 -15.25 3.23
N ASP A 62 14.33 -14.51 2.24
CA ASP A 62 14.63 -15.06 0.93
C ASP A 62 15.82 -16.01 1.00
N SER A 63 15.87 -17.00 0.11
CA SER A 63 17.02 -17.87 -0.03
C SER A 63 18.25 -17.15 -0.60
N GLU A 64 18.01 -16.10 -1.40
CA GLU A 64 19.07 -15.25 -1.91
C GLU A 64 19.43 -14.16 -0.90
N THR A 65 20.66 -13.69 -0.96
CA THR A 65 21.15 -12.60 -0.10
C THR A 65 21.50 -11.39 -0.95
N PRO A 66 21.46 -10.17 -0.37
CA PRO A 66 21.96 -8.99 -1.08
C PRO A 66 23.42 -9.16 -1.49
N ALA A 67 23.82 -8.50 -2.57
CA ALA A 67 25.19 -8.58 -3.08
C ALA A 67 26.21 -8.10 -2.06
N PHE A 68 25.85 -7.07 -1.28
CA PHE A 68 26.70 -6.53 -0.20
C PHE A 68 25.84 -5.65 0.72
N GLY A 69 26.42 -5.26 1.86
CA GLY A 69 25.83 -4.29 2.77
C GLY A 69 24.90 -4.85 3.82
N PHE A 70 24.11 -5.88 3.48
CA PHE A 70 23.16 -6.53 4.40
C PHE A 70 23.27 -8.04 4.26
N ALA A 71 22.99 -8.75 5.35
CA ALA A 71 23.08 -10.20 5.40
C ALA A 71 21.87 -10.89 4.81
N ASN A 72 20.69 -10.30 4.91
CA ASN A 72 19.41 -10.92 4.54
C ASN A 72 18.53 -9.98 3.73
N GLN A 73 17.61 -10.55 2.96
CA GLN A 73 16.56 -9.81 2.29
C GLN A 73 15.22 -10.52 2.41
N PHE A 74 14.16 -9.74 2.33
CA PHE A 74 12.78 -10.20 2.49
C PHE A 74 11.93 -9.60 1.39
N THR A 75 11.11 -10.41 0.72
CA THR A 75 10.24 -9.92 -0.34
C THR A 75 9.00 -9.25 0.24
N LEU A 76 8.67 -8.06 -0.26
CA LEU A 76 7.47 -7.34 0.16
C LEU A 76 6.20 -8.09 -0.27
N PRO A 77 5.10 -7.99 0.52
CA PRO A 77 3.84 -8.67 0.19
C PRO A 77 3.25 -8.22 -1.14
N THR A 78 2.63 -9.16 -1.84
CA THR A 78 1.89 -8.91 -3.08
C THR A 78 0.38 -9.07 -2.91
N ASP A 79 -0.07 -9.72 -1.84
CA ASP A 79 -1.49 -9.92 -1.52
C ASP A 79 -1.70 -9.83 0.00
N PRO A 80 -2.19 -8.71 0.51
CA PRO A 80 -2.41 -7.44 -0.19
C PRO A 80 -1.09 -6.79 -0.62
N TYR A 81 -1.13 -6.11 -1.76
CA TYR A 81 0.06 -5.49 -2.34
C TYR A 81 0.57 -4.34 -1.47
N CYS A 82 1.86 -4.37 -1.15
CA CYS A 82 2.51 -3.32 -0.37
C CYS A 82 2.78 -2.09 -1.24
N LEU A 83 2.16 -0.97 -0.89
CA LEU A 83 2.38 0.32 -1.56
C LEU A 83 3.54 1.09 -0.93
N ARG A 84 3.67 1.02 0.40
CA ARG A 84 4.73 1.71 1.13
C ARG A 84 4.93 1.06 2.49
N VAL A 85 6.18 0.81 2.86
CA VAL A 85 6.52 0.33 4.20
C VAL A 85 6.51 1.52 5.17
N LEU A 86 5.81 1.38 6.28
CA LEU A 86 5.75 2.41 7.32
C LEU A 86 6.81 2.19 8.39
N SER A 87 6.99 0.95 8.84
CA SER A 87 7.91 0.63 9.92
C SER A 87 8.42 -0.79 9.81
N PHE A 88 9.61 -1.01 10.37
CA PHE A 88 10.25 -2.32 10.49
C PHE A 88 10.35 -2.68 11.97
N TRP A 89 9.99 -3.91 12.30
CA TRP A 89 10.04 -4.46 13.65
C TRP A 89 10.99 -5.65 13.68
N ASN A 90 11.77 -5.79 14.73
CA ASN A 90 12.56 -6.99 14.95
C ASN A 90 12.06 -7.76 16.19
N SER A 91 12.61 -8.95 16.42
CA SER A 91 12.20 -9.80 17.54
C SER A 91 12.52 -9.20 18.92
N ASN A 92 13.34 -8.17 18.99
CA ASN A 92 13.73 -7.51 20.24
C ASN A 92 12.87 -6.29 20.55
N ILE A 93 12.05 -5.85 19.61
CA ILE A 93 11.19 -4.68 19.77
C ILE A 93 9.74 -5.16 19.76
N ASP A 94 9.23 -5.43 20.95
CA ASP A 94 7.85 -5.85 21.15
C ASP A 94 7.00 -4.69 21.69
N SER A 95 7.20 -3.51 21.14
CA SER A 95 6.47 -2.31 21.59
C SER A 95 5.94 -1.53 20.39
N ASP A 96 4.79 -0.92 20.60
CA ASP A 96 4.15 -0.03 19.62
C ASP A 96 4.90 1.30 19.40
N VAL A 97 6.08 1.42 19.98
CA VAL A 97 6.92 2.60 19.76
C VAL A 97 7.53 2.51 18.37
N ALA A 98 7.15 3.42 17.53
CA ALA A 98 7.62 3.47 16.16
C ALA A 98 9.14 3.48 16.10
N PRO A 99 9.73 2.62 15.28
CA PRO A 99 11.18 2.40 15.26
C PRO A 99 11.96 3.47 14.52
N TYR A 100 11.48 4.70 14.47
CA TYR A 100 12.23 5.77 13.83
C TYR A 100 13.57 6.06 14.54
N ASP A 101 13.68 5.65 15.79
CA ASP A 101 14.91 5.76 16.59
C ASP A 101 15.55 4.40 16.87
N SER A 102 15.13 3.34 16.22
CA SER A 102 15.72 2.04 16.49
C SER A 102 17.08 1.92 15.80
N GLU A 103 18.02 1.35 16.50
CA GLU A 103 19.35 1.00 15.97
C GLU A 103 19.27 -0.05 14.86
N VAL A 104 18.06 -0.49 14.50
CA VAL A 104 17.84 -1.48 13.45
C VAL A 104 17.95 -0.78 12.11
N MET A 105 19.04 -1.01 11.42
CA MET A 105 19.21 -0.53 10.06
C MET A 105 18.47 -1.46 9.09
N PHE A 106 17.62 -0.87 8.29
CA PHE A 106 16.98 -1.56 7.16
C PHE A 106 16.90 -0.62 5.96
N LYS A 107 16.76 -1.20 4.79
CA LYS A 107 16.63 -0.43 3.56
C LYS A 107 15.63 -1.11 2.64
N ILE A 108 14.88 -0.30 1.91
CA ILE A 108 13.95 -0.80 0.90
C ILE A 108 14.55 -0.54 -0.46
N GLU A 109 14.81 -1.61 -1.21
CA GLU A 109 15.33 -1.53 -2.57
C GLU A 109 14.49 -2.42 -3.49
N GLY A 110 13.88 -1.79 -4.50
CA GLY A 110 12.93 -2.50 -5.35
C GLY A 110 11.76 -3.01 -4.52
N ARG A 111 11.50 -4.30 -4.59
CA ARG A 111 10.45 -4.96 -3.80
C ARG A 111 11.03 -5.77 -2.64
N LYS A 112 12.17 -5.36 -2.11
CA LYS A 112 12.89 -6.09 -1.06
C LYS A 112 13.18 -5.20 0.13
N VAL A 113 13.05 -5.79 1.32
CA VAL A 113 13.56 -5.21 2.57
C VAL A 113 14.92 -5.85 2.83
N LEU A 114 15.95 -5.03 2.96
CA LEU A 114 17.30 -5.47 3.27
C LEU A 114 17.58 -5.21 4.73
N SER A 115 18.10 -6.22 5.46
CA SER A 115 18.41 -6.11 6.88
C SER A 115 19.43 -7.17 7.29
N ASN A 116 20.15 -6.90 8.39
CA ASN A 116 21.01 -7.89 9.02
C ASN A 116 20.24 -8.81 9.99
N GLU A 117 18.96 -8.48 10.26
CA GLU A 117 18.14 -9.27 11.17
C GLU A 117 17.69 -10.58 10.51
N GLY A 118 17.51 -11.61 11.32
CA GLY A 118 17.03 -12.91 10.85
C GLY A 118 15.52 -13.00 10.68
N THR A 119 14.76 -12.02 11.21
CA THR A 119 13.31 -11.94 11.11
C THR A 119 12.91 -10.55 10.62
N CYS A 120 11.78 -10.49 9.93
CA CYS A 120 11.26 -9.23 9.42
C CYS A 120 9.75 -9.14 9.66
N LYS A 121 9.36 -8.19 10.49
CA LYS A 121 7.96 -7.84 10.71
C LYS A 121 7.80 -6.39 10.29
N ILE A 122 6.82 -6.12 9.45
CA ILE A 122 6.60 -4.76 8.95
C ILE A 122 5.17 -4.31 9.17
N THR A 123 5.01 -3.00 9.28
CA THR A 123 3.73 -2.31 9.13
C THR A 123 3.79 -1.57 7.81
N TYR A 124 2.79 -1.73 6.97
CA TYR A 124 2.82 -1.15 5.63
C TYR A 124 1.45 -0.67 5.19
N LEU A 125 1.45 0.18 4.16
CA LEU A 125 0.23 0.59 3.49
C LEU A 125 -0.07 -0.41 2.39
N ALA A 126 -1.22 -1.09 2.51
CA ALA A 126 -1.67 -2.07 1.54
C ALA A 126 -2.57 -1.44 0.49
N ARG A 127 -2.58 -2.02 -0.71
CA ARG A 127 -3.58 -1.67 -1.73
C ARG A 127 -4.92 -2.24 -1.30
N ILE A 128 -5.85 -1.36 -0.93
CA ILE A 128 -7.21 -1.75 -0.56
C ILE A 128 -8.11 -1.54 -1.78
N THR A 129 -8.64 -2.62 -2.32
CA THR A 129 -9.48 -2.59 -3.52
C THR A 129 -10.97 -2.58 -3.19
N ASP A 130 -11.35 -3.02 -2.00
CA ASP A 130 -12.74 -2.98 -1.54
C ASP A 130 -13.07 -1.57 -1.04
N THR A 131 -13.75 -0.80 -1.88
CA THR A 131 -14.08 0.59 -1.58
C THR A 131 -15.07 0.74 -0.44
N GLU A 132 -15.82 -0.31 -0.08
CA GLU A 132 -16.73 -0.29 1.05
C GLU A 132 -16.01 -0.13 2.39
N THR A 133 -14.72 -0.47 2.45
CA THR A 133 -13.92 -0.36 3.66
C THR A 133 -13.34 1.04 3.86
N TYR A 134 -13.46 1.94 2.90
CA TYR A 134 -12.82 3.27 2.96
C TYR A 134 -13.43 4.17 4.03
N ASP A 135 -14.61 3.87 4.52
CA ASP A 135 -15.29 4.63 5.57
C ASP A 135 -14.92 4.18 7.00
N SER A 136 -14.04 3.22 7.15
CA SER A 136 -13.68 2.68 8.47
C SER A 136 -12.52 3.42 9.13
#